data_d3a4eacd6a558cd931da986db534a6ae
#
_entry.id   d3a4eacd6a558cd931da986db534a6ae
#
_cell.length_a   1.000
_cell.length_b   1.000
_cell.length_c   1.000
_cell.angle_alpha   90.00
_cell.angle_beta   90.00
_cell.angle_gamma   90.00
#
_symmetry.space_group_name_H-M   'P 1'
#
loop_
_entity.id
_entity.type
_entity.pdbx_description
1 polymer ?
#
loop_
_entity_poly.entity_id
_entity_poly.type
_entity_poly.pdbx_seq_one_letter_code
_entity_poly.pdbx_strand_id
1 'polypeptide(L)'
;MKFLIHETLRTLNTDDVFEFGLTETTKSLEYDDSYEAEAVFRRNNRERKHKVPGLSEFDVVRRFMTYIGINLRAIAKNDSIEFDLDGLTLDEYIPLTKTIRDIFDE
;
A
#
# COMPACT_ATOMS: atom_id res chain seq x y z
N MET A 1 -13.63 -11.41 4.57
CA MET A 1 -12.16 -11.44 4.37
C MET A 1 -11.48 -10.93 5.64
N LYS A 2 -10.49 -11.65 6.12
CA LYS A 2 -9.78 -11.27 7.34
C LYS A 2 -8.48 -10.56 6.99
N PHE A 3 -8.29 -9.36 7.53
CA PHE A 3 -7.11 -8.54 7.27
C PHE A 3 -6.10 -8.62 8.40
N LEU A 4 -4.83 -8.73 8.04
CA LEU A 4 -3.70 -8.54 8.93
C LEU A 4 -3.46 -7.03 9.16
N ILE A 5 -3.60 -6.25 8.10
CA ILE A 5 -3.47 -4.79 8.12
C ILE A 5 -4.68 -4.21 7.40
N HIS A 6 -5.28 -3.17 7.95
CA HIS A 6 -6.37 -2.46 7.29
C HIS A 6 -6.38 -1.00 7.74
N GLU A 7 -6.32 -0.08 6.77
CA GLU A 7 -6.28 1.35 7.02
C GLU A 7 -7.23 2.10 6.10
N THR A 8 -7.77 3.20 6.61
CA THR A 8 -8.58 4.14 5.85
C THR A 8 -7.91 5.50 5.89
N LEU A 9 -7.73 6.12 4.73
CA LEU A 9 -7.17 7.45 4.60
C LEU A 9 -8.17 8.40 3.98
N ARG A 10 -8.28 9.58 4.57
CA ARG A 10 -9.05 10.69 4.02
C ARG A 10 -8.09 11.68 3.35
N THR A 11 -8.64 12.63 2.63
CA THR A 11 -7.86 13.67 1.98
C THR A 11 -8.20 15.02 2.60
N LEU A 12 -7.25 15.96 2.49
CA LEU A 12 -7.44 17.33 2.99
C LEU A 12 -8.12 18.22 1.96
N ASN A 13 -8.00 17.90 0.68
CA ASN A 13 -8.42 18.77 -0.41
C ASN A 13 -9.47 18.18 -1.34
N THR A 14 -9.97 16.97 -1.05
CA THR A 14 -11.04 16.34 -1.83
C THR A 14 -11.98 15.58 -0.90
N ASP A 15 -13.06 15.01 -1.45
CA ASP A 15 -13.99 14.15 -0.72
C ASP A 15 -13.66 12.65 -0.89
N ASP A 16 -12.55 12.33 -1.53
CA ASP A 16 -12.16 10.94 -1.75
C ASP A 16 -11.79 10.25 -0.45
N VAL A 17 -12.13 8.97 -0.37
CA VAL A 17 -11.76 8.08 0.72
C VAL A 17 -10.97 6.92 0.15
N PHE A 18 -9.82 6.64 0.74
CA PHE A 18 -8.94 5.56 0.34
C PHE A 18 -8.90 4.50 1.44
N GLU A 19 -8.96 3.26 1.04
CA GLU A 19 -8.77 2.13 1.95
C GLU A 19 -7.71 1.21 1.37
N PHE A 20 -6.88 0.65 2.22
CA PHE A 20 -5.97 -0.39 1.82
C PHE A 20 -5.83 -1.43 2.92
N GLY A 21 -5.57 -2.65 2.52
CA GLY A 21 -5.43 -3.74 3.45
C GLY A 21 -4.61 -4.88 2.89
N LEU A 22 -4.10 -5.70 3.79
CA LEU A 22 -3.38 -6.93 3.48
C LEU A 22 -4.05 -8.06 4.24
N THR A 23 -4.41 -9.13 3.53
CA THR A 23 -4.98 -10.31 4.18
C THR A 23 -3.92 -11.07 4.98
N GLU A 24 -4.34 -12.01 5.81
CA GLU A 24 -3.40 -12.90 6.47
C GLU A 24 -2.56 -13.65 5.45
N THR A 25 -1.29 -13.86 5.80
CA THR A 25 -0.37 -14.61 4.95
C THR A 25 -0.66 -16.09 5.01
N THR A 26 -0.50 -16.75 3.87
CA THR A 26 -0.59 -18.20 3.73
C THR A 26 0.62 -18.70 2.96
N LYS A 27 0.89 -20.00 3.05
CA LYS A 27 1.92 -20.57 2.20
C LYS A 27 1.47 -20.55 0.74
N SER A 28 2.40 -20.25 -0.15
CA SER A 28 2.11 -20.24 -1.57
C SER A 28 1.79 -21.65 -2.07
N LEU A 29 0.77 -21.75 -2.92
CA LEU A 29 0.43 -23.00 -3.60
C LEU A 29 1.33 -23.25 -4.82
N GLU A 30 1.97 -22.21 -5.33
CA GLU A 30 2.77 -22.28 -6.55
C GLU A 30 4.25 -22.55 -6.27
N TYR A 31 4.76 -22.07 -5.15
CA TYR A 31 6.19 -22.13 -4.82
C TYR A 31 6.39 -22.65 -3.40
N ASP A 32 7.20 -23.70 -3.26
CA ASP A 32 7.61 -24.20 -1.96
C ASP A 32 8.40 -23.12 -1.20
N ASP A 33 8.27 -23.11 0.12
CA ASP A 33 8.98 -22.19 1.02
C ASP A 33 8.72 -20.71 0.78
N SER A 34 7.62 -20.36 0.12
CA SER A 34 7.22 -18.97 -0.02
C SER A 34 5.83 -18.74 0.58
N TYR A 35 5.51 -17.46 0.78
CA TYR A 35 4.26 -17.00 1.37
C TYR A 35 3.58 -16.03 0.44
N GLU A 36 2.30 -15.87 0.62
CA GLU A 36 1.53 -14.90 -0.15
C GLU A 36 0.37 -14.35 0.67
N ALA A 37 -0.07 -13.16 0.30
CA ALA A 37 -1.27 -12.55 0.81
C ALA A 37 -1.90 -11.72 -0.31
N GLU A 38 -3.11 -11.25 -0.10
CA GLU A 38 -3.79 -10.39 -1.06
C GLU A 38 -3.79 -8.96 -0.54
N ALA A 39 -3.29 -8.03 -1.34
CA ALA A 39 -3.41 -6.61 -1.08
C ALA A 39 -4.70 -6.11 -1.73
N VAL A 40 -5.44 -5.31 -0.98
CA VAL A 40 -6.66 -4.66 -1.46
C VAL A 40 -6.43 -3.16 -1.39
N PHE A 41 -6.71 -2.45 -2.48
CA PHE A 41 -6.64 -1.00 -2.53
C PHE A 41 -7.94 -0.48 -3.09
N ARG A 42 -8.61 0.38 -2.34
CA ARG A 42 -9.90 0.95 -2.74
C ARG A 42 -9.84 2.47 -2.71
N ARG A 43 -10.34 3.08 -3.79
CA ARG A 43 -10.59 4.52 -3.84
C ARG A 43 -12.09 4.71 -4.07
N ASN A 44 -12.80 5.23 -3.07
CA ASN A 44 -14.25 5.32 -3.07
C ASN A 44 -14.87 3.92 -3.31
N ASN A 45 -15.52 3.71 -4.45
CA ASN A 45 -16.13 2.42 -4.79
C ASN A 45 -15.30 1.58 -5.77
N ARG A 46 -14.10 2.03 -6.10
CA ARG A 46 -13.21 1.30 -7.01
C ARG A 46 -12.20 0.49 -6.22
N GLU A 47 -12.15 -0.80 -6.48
CA GLU A 47 -11.29 -1.72 -5.75
C GLU A 47 -10.33 -2.41 -6.71
N ARG A 48 -9.07 -2.54 -6.27
CA ARG A 48 -8.05 -3.36 -6.93
C ARG A 48 -7.52 -4.38 -5.95
N LYS A 49 -7.28 -5.57 -6.44
CA LYS A 49 -6.67 -6.64 -5.66
C LYS A 49 -5.35 -7.05 -6.32
N HIS A 50 -4.36 -7.34 -5.50
CA HIS A 50 -3.03 -7.68 -5.98
C HIS A 50 -2.41 -8.73 -5.06
N LYS A 51 -1.92 -9.82 -5.66
CA LYS A 51 -1.22 -10.85 -4.89
C LYS A 51 0.18 -10.35 -4.52
N VAL A 52 0.54 -10.46 -3.26
CA VAL A 52 1.84 -10.05 -2.73
C VAL A 52 2.58 -11.32 -2.29
N PRO A 53 3.60 -11.75 -3.02
CA PRO A 53 4.44 -12.89 -2.62
C PRO A 53 5.55 -12.44 -1.69
N GLY A 54 6.17 -13.39 -1.02
CA GLY A 54 7.35 -13.12 -0.19
C GLY A 54 8.01 -14.39 0.28
N LEU A 55 9.25 -14.27 0.73
CA LEU A 55 10.04 -15.39 1.27
C LEU A 55 9.68 -15.70 2.72
N SER A 56 8.99 -14.78 3.38
CA SER A 56 8.52 -14.90 4.76
C SER A 56 7.32 -14.01 4.92
N GLU A 57 6.62 -14.13 6.06
CA GLU A 57 5.51 -13.22 6.38
C GLU A 57 5.99 -11.78 6.45
N PHE A 58 7.15 -11.55 7.07
CA PHE A 58 7.74 -10.21 7.13
C PHE A 58 8.01 -9.65 5.74
N ASP A 59 8.54 -10.46 4.83
CA ASP A 59 8.83 -10.04 3.46
C ASP A 59 7.54 -9.67 2.70
N VAL A 60 6.46 -10.41 2.91
CA VAL A 60 5.13 -10.09 2.34
C VAL A 60 4.67 -8.71 2.83
N VAL A 61 4.75 -8.46 4.14
CA VAL A 61 4.36 -7.15 4.72
C VAL A 61 5.22 -6.02 4.15
N ARG A 62 6.54 -6.23 4.07
CA ARG A 62 7.47 -5.24 3.51
C ARG A 62 7.13 -4.90 2.07
N ARG A 63 6.85 -5.90 1.24
CA ARG A 63 6.47 -5.70 -0.16
C ARG A 63 5.11 -5.01 -0.29
N PHE A 64 4.18 -5.33 0.59
CA PHE A 64 2.90 -4.64 0.66
C PHE A 64 3.08 -3.16 0.97
N MET A 65 3.91 -2.81 1.96
CA MET A 65 4.19 -1.42 2.30
C MET A 65 4.79 -0.65 1.13
N THR A 66 5.71 -1.27 0.40
CA THR A 66 6.28 -0.68 -0.81
C THR A 66 5.20 -0.43 -1.86
N TYR A 67 4.34 -1.43 -2.11
CA TYR A 67 3.23 -1.32 -3.05
C TYR A 67 2.31 -0.15 -2.70
N ILE A 68 1.87 -0.05 -1.46
CA ILE A 68 0.99 1.03 -1.01
C ILE A 68 1.71 2.38 -1.08
N GLY A 69 2.97 2.44 -0.65
CA GLY A 69 3.77 3.66 -0.70
C GLY A 69 3.92 4.21 -2.11
N ILE A 70 4.15 3.36 -3.09
CA ILE A 70 4.24 3.74 -4.49
C ILE A 70 2.88 4.25 -5.00
N ASN A 71 1.79 3.53 -4.70
CA ASN A 71 0.46 3.91 -5.15
C ASN A 71 0.02 5.26 -4.57
N LEU A 72 0.24 5.48 -3.27
CA LEU A 72 -0.14 6.76 -2.63
C LEU A 72 0.64 7.94 -3.22
N ARG A 73 1.93 7.78 -3.49
CA ARG A 73 2.75 8.84 -4.10
C ARG A 73 2.31 9.14 -5.53
N ALA A 74 2.03 8.10 -6.31
CA ALA A 74 1.55 8.27 -7.69
C ALA A 74 0.22 9.04 -7.71
N ILE A 75 -0.70 8.69 -6.83
CA ILE A 75 -2.00 9.35 -6.74
C ILE A 75 -1.84 10.80 -6.28
N ALA A 76 -1.01 11.04 -5.26
CA ALA A 76 -0.75 12.40 -4.76
C ALA A 76 -0.20 13.29 -5.87
N LYS A 77 0.73 12.79 -6.66
CA LYS A 77 1.35 13.53 -7.75
C LYS A 77 0.42 13.73 -8.95
N ASN A 78 -0.20 12.64 -9.41
CA ASN A 78 -0.98 12.66 -10.67
C ASN A 78 -2.34 13.34 -10.51
N ASP A 79 -2.97 13.19 -9.35
CA ASP A 79 -4.30 13.72 -9.08
C ASP A 79 -4.29 14.93 -8.16
N SER A 80 -3.12 15.41 -7.77
CA SER A 80 -2.94 16.54 -6.84
C SER A 80 -3.69 16.32 -5.51
N ILE A 81 -3.61 15.11 -4.98
CA ILE A 81 -4.27 14.72 -3.73
C ILE A 81 -3.34 15.01 -2.54
N GLU A 82 -3.90 15.62 -1.50
CA GLU A 82 -3.23 15.78 -0.20
C GLU A 82 -3.89 14.83 0.80
N PHE A 83 -3.17 13.79 1.20
CA PHE A 83 -3.68 12.84 2.19
C PHE A 83 -3.64 13.43 3.60
N ASP A 84 -4.66 13.13 4.39
CA ASP A 84 -4.69 13.44 5.81
C ASP A 84 -3.95 12.36 6.58
N LEU A 85 -2.70 12.65 6.96
CA LEU A 85 -1.80 11.74 7.64
C LEU A 85 -1.47 12.23 9.06
N ASP A 86 -2.37 12.99 9.68
CA ASP A 86 -2.18 13.56 11.01
C ASP A 86 -0.92 14.43 11.12
N GLY A 87 -0.60 15.17 10.06
CA GLY A 87 0.55 16.06 10.02
C GLY A 87 1.84 15.40 9.54
N LEU A 88 1.84 14.10 9.26
CA LEU A 88 3.00 13.42 8.71
C LEU A 88 3.12 13.65 7.20
N THR A 89 4.33 13.61 6.69
CA THR A 89 4.55 13.51 5.26
C THR A 89 4.36 12.07 4.79
N LEU A 90 4.23 11.85 3.48
CA LEU A 90 4.18 10.49 2.95
C LEU A 90 5.44 9.69 3.28
N ASP A 91 6.60 10.36 3.27
CA ASP A 91 7.87 9.70 3.62
C ASP A 91 7.92 9.27 5.09
N GLU A 92 7.28 10.02 5.99
CA GLU A 92 7.18 9.66 7.39
C GLU A 92 6.14 8.56 7.61
N TYR A 93 5.05 8.59 6.84
CA TYR A 93 3.96 7.63 6.97
C TYR A 93 4.36 6.25 6.42
N ILE A 94 4.86 6.22 5.17
CA ILE A 94 5.38 4.99 4.54
C ILE A 94 6.71 5.32 3.88
N PRO A 95 7.83 5.12 4.57
CA PRO A 95 9.14 5.38 3.98
C PRO A 95 9.45 4.40 2.84
N LEU A 96 9.99 4.91 1.75
CA LEU A 96 10.49 4.13 0.63
C LEU A 96 12.00 4.28 0.55
N THR A 97 12.64 3.38 -0.19
CA THR A 97 14.07 3.51 -0.44
C THR A 97 14.33 4.81 -1.23
N LYS A 98 15.52 5.36 -1.06
CA LYS A 98 15.91 6.59 -1.75
C LYS A 98 15.72 6.46 -3.27
N THR A 99 16.09 5.33 -3.85
CA THR A 99 15.98 5.09 -5.30
C THR A 99 14.53 5.23 -5.77
N ILE A 100 13.59 4.63 -5.04
CA ILE A 100 12.17 4.68 -5.39
C ILE A 100 11.63 6.10 -5.21
N ARG A 101 12.01 6.79 -4.13
CA ARG A 101 11.58 8.18 -3.90
C ARG A 101 12.05 9.10 -5.02
N ASP A 102 13.30 8.96 -5.48
CA ASP A 102 13.88 9.81 -6.51
C ASP A 102 13.12 9.71 -7.84
N ILE A 103 12.50 8.57 -8.12
CA ILE A 103 11.65 8.42 -9.31
C ILE A 103 10.45 9.36 -9.27
N PHE A 104 9.88 9.59 -8.08
CA PHE A 104 8.71 10.45 -7.92
C PHE A 104 9.06 11.92 -7.75
N ASP A 105 10.28 12.24 -7.33
CA ASP A 105 10.73 13.60 -7.05
C ASP A 105 11.29 14.31 -8.30
N GLU A 106 11.42 13.62 -9.40
CA GLU A 106 11.87 14.20 -10.67
C GLU A 106 10.84 15.10 -11.35
#